data_d54f86e48eb9981dca645d155b2d3e73
#
_entry.id   d54f86e48eb9981dca645d155b2d3e73
#
_cell.length_a   1.000
_cell.length_b   1.000
_cell.length_c   1.000
_cell.angle_alpha   90.00
_cell.angle_beta   90.00
_cell.angle_gamma   90.00
#
_symmetry.space_group_name_H-M   'P 1'
#
loop_
_entity.id
_entity.type
_entity.pdbx_description
1 polymer ?
#
loop_
_entity_poly.entity_id
_entity_poly.type
_entity_poly.pdbx_seq_one_letter_code
_entity_poly.pdbx_strand_id
1 'polypeptide(L)'
;MSCKSSLEQGRGELTFPSFSWPDPHSHRDQLMRYMSDRSATLAMGQLPLVILMSGKNSPIALISGLEMNDLMLYHRWLARMVWLQMNVHSFGYVMIAFLKSHLLRNFGKAYWNWGVVVCVYSSS
;
A
#
# COMPACT_ATOMS: atom_id res chain seq x y z
N MET A 1 36.78 -38.36 27.35
CA MET A 1 35.34 -38.16 27.20
C MET A 1 35.01 -36.73 27.63
N SER A 2 34.57 -36.04 26.76
CA SER A 2 34.57 -34.64 26.47
C SER A 2 33.62 -33.85 27.37
N CYS A 3 34.17 -33.14 28.36
CA CYS A 3 33.44 -32.23 29.23
C CYS A 3 33.54 -30.79 28.74
N LYS A 4 33.75 -30.57 27.44
CA LYS A 4 33.89 -29.25 26.82
C LYS A 4 32.60 -28.68 26.19
N SER A 5 31.55 -29.48 26.07
CA SER A 5 30.33 -29.04 25.37
C SER A 5 29.29 -28.36 26.26
N SER A 6 29.40 -28.47 27.58
CA SER A 6 28.39 -27.89 28.49
C SER A 6 28.70 -26.47 28.99
N LEU A 7 29.90 -25.97 28.77
CA LEU A 7 30.27 -24.62 29.20
C LEU A 7 30.09 -23.53 28.13
N GLU A 8 29.88 -23.93 26.89
CA GLU A 8 29.58 -22.98 25.79
C GLU A 8 28.10 -22.59 25.69
N GLN A 9 27.21 -23.37 26.30
CA GLN A 9 25.77 -23.14 26.22
C GLN A 9 25.25 -22.14 27.28
N GLY A 10 26.11 -21.67 28.18
CA GLY A 10 25.73 -20.73 29.24
C GLY A 10 26.12 -19.28 29.01
N ARG A 11 26.82 -18.99 27.92
CA ARG A 11 27.08 -17.63 27.54
C ARG A 11 25.86 -17.18 26.71
N GLY A 12 24.82 -16.68 27.41
CA GLY A 12 23.77 -15.91 26.82
C GLY A 12 24.40 -14.81 26.01
N GLU A 13 24.73 -15.11 24.77
CA GLU A 13 25.11 -14.15 23.78
C GLU A 13 23.91 -13.23 23.64
N LEU A 14 23.98 -12.09 24.31
CA LEU A 14 23.22 -10.92 23.91
C LEU A 14 23.68 -10.61 22.49
N THR A 15 23.21 -11.42 21.55
CA THR A 15 23.25 -11.10 20.14
C THR A 15 22.38 -9.88 19.98
N PHE A 16 22.97 -8.72 20.19
CA PHE A 16 22.46 -7.53 19.56
C PHE A 16 22.26 -7.93 18.09
N PRO A 17 21.04 -7.80 17.55
CA PRO A 17 20.88 -8.04 16.13
C PRO A 17 21.96 -7.22 15.45
N SER A 18 22.92 -7.91 14.84
CA SER A 18 23.97 -7.26 14.09
C SER A 18 23.24 -6.32 13.14
N PHE A 19 23.41 -5.03 13.36
CA PHE A 19 22.88 -4.02 12.45
C PHE A 19 23.69 -4.17 11.15
N SER A 20 23.31 -5.19 10.39
CA SER A 20 23.77 -5.34 9.03
C SER A 20 23.07 -4.26 8.23
N TRP A 21 23.84 -3.39 7.62
CA TRP A 21 23.31 -2.46 6.63
C TRP A 21 22.48 -3.27 5.64
N PRO A 22 21.18 -2.96 5.49
CA PRO A 22 20.36 -3.70 4.54
C PRO A 22 20.99 -3.55 3.17
N ASP A 23 21.13 -4.67 2.48
CA ASP A 23 21.61 -4.67 1.11
C ASP A 23 20.85 -3.62 0.30
N PRO A 24 21.52 -2.83 -0.56
CA PRO A 24 20.90 -1.76 -1.31
C PRO A 24 19.69 -2.22 -2.13
N HIS A 25 19.65 -3.50 -2.50
CA HIS A 25 18.50 -4.13 -3.15
C HIS A 25 17.32 -4.32 -2.20
N SER A 26 17.56 -4.72 -0.97
CA SER A 26 16.51 -4.87 0.04
C SER A 26 15.95 -3.51 0.48
N HIS A 27 16.76 -2.48 0.49
CA HIS A 27 16.33 -1.13 0.83
C HIS A 27 15.36 -0.55 -0.21
N ARG A 28 15.63 -0.76 -1.50
CA ARG A 28 14.71 -0.33 -2.57
C ARG A 28 13.37 -1.07 -2.51
N ASP A 29 13.40 -2.37 -2.24
CA ASP A 29 12.19 -3.18 -2.07
C ASP A 29 11.35 -2.71 -0.88
N GLN A 30 12.00 -2.37 0.23
CA GLN A 30 11.33 -1.84 1.42
C GLN A 30 10.71 -0.47 1.14
N LEU A 31 11.43 0.43 0.46
CA LEU A 31 10.92 1.73 0.05
C LEU A 31 9.71 1.61 -0.86
N MET A 32 9.77 0.75 -1.87
CA MET A 32 8.65 0.50 -2.78
C MET A 32 7.41 -0.01 -2.04
N ARG A 33 7.59 -0.96 -1.11
CA ARG A 33 6.50 -1.46 -0.26
C ARG A 33 5.90 -0.34 0.60
N TYR A 34 6.77 0.41 1.26
CA TYR A 34 6.34 1.50 2.13
C TYR A 34 5.54 2.56 1.37
N MET A 35 6.00 2.97 0.19
CA MET A 35 5.28 3.91 -0.68
C MET A 35 3.94 3.34 -1.16
N SER A 36 3.92 2.07 -1.55
CA SER A 36 2.69 1.39 -1.97
C SER A 36 1.67 1.29 -0.84
N ASP A 37 2.10 0.93 0.37
CA ASP A 37 1.21 0.82 1.53
C ASP A 37 0.68 2.19 1.97
N ARG A 38 1.51 3.22 1.94
CA ARG A 38 1.10 4.60 2.26
C ARG A 38 0.09 5.13 1.27
N SER A 39 0.27 4.89 -0.03
CA SER A 39 -0.68 5.33 -1.04
C SER A 39 -2.03 4.64 -0.89
N ALA A 40 -2.07 3.35 -0.57
CA ALA A 40 -3.30 2.62 -0.28
C ALA A 40 -4.03 3.18 0.95
N THR A 41 -3.30 3.43 2.04
CA THR A 41 -3.87 3.98 3.28
C THR A 41 -4.49 5.36 3.04
N LEU A 42 -3.82 6.21 2.28
CA LEU A 42 -4.34 7.53 1.92
C LEU A 42 -5.59 7.43 1.03
N ALA A 43 -5.58 6.53 0.05
CA ALA A 43 -6.75 6.29 -0.81
C ALA A 43 -7.96 5.82 0.01
N MET A 44 -7.76 4.86 0.91
CA MET A 44 -8.83 4.35 1.79
C MET A 44 -9.37 5.43 2.73
N GLY A 45 -8.52 6.30 3.25
CA GLY A 45 -8.93 7.42 4.09
C GLY A 45 -9.77 8.48 3.36
N GLN A 46 -9.55 8.63 2.04
CA GLN A 46 -10.30 9.59 1.21
C GLN A 46 -11.63 9.03 0.69
N LEU A 47 -11.80 7.71 0.61
CA LEU A 47 -13.03 7.07 0.09
C LEU A 47 -14.31 7.53 0.79
N PRO A 48 -14.40 7.55 2.13
CA PRO A 48 -15.62 8.00 2.78
C PRO A 48 -15.95 9.46 2.44
N LEU A 49 -14.95 10.30 2.26
CA LEU A 49 -15.14 11.70 1.87
C LEU A 49 -15.70 11.81 0.44
N VAL A 50 -15.16 11.03 -0.50
CA VAL A 50 -15.66 10.96 -1.89
C VAL A 50 -17.14 10.53 -1.92
N ILE A 51 -17.50 9.51 -1.12
CA ILE A 51 -18.86 9.00 -1.03
C ILE A 51 -19.81 10.04 -0.43
N LEU A 52 -19.39 10.71 0.64
CA LEU A 52 -20.18 11.75 1.30
C LEU A 52 -20.44 12.97 0.40
N MET A 53 -19.51 13.29 -0.50
CA MET A 53 -19.65 14.39 -1.46
C MET A 53 -20.53 14.04 -2.65
N SER A 54 -20.78 12.76 -2.94
CA SER A 54 -21.56 12.34 -4.13
C SER A 54 -23.07 12.44 -3.93
N GLY A 55 -23.56 12.54 -2.71
CA GLY A 55 -24.98 12.56 -2.37
C GLY A 55 -25.64 13.93 -2.62
N LYS A 56 -26.89 13.94 -3.12
CA LYS A 56 -27.70 15.16 -3.29
C LYS A 56 -27.91 15.93 -1.97
N ASN A 57 -28.00 15.23 -0.86
CA ASN A 57 -28.11 15.78 0.49
C ASN A 57 -26.84 15.48 1.28
N SER A 58 -25.70 15.87 0.72
CA SER A 58 -24.43 15.58 1.41
C SER A 58 -24.37 16.39 2.71
N PRO A 59 -24.05 15.73 3.83
CA PRO A 59 -23.89 16.42 5.11
C PRO A 59 -22.79 17.48 5.03
N ILE A 60 -21.83 17.32 4.10
CA ILE A 60 -20.77 18.28 3.86
C ILE A 60 -21.34 19.58 3.26
N ALA A 61 -22.27 19.53 2.32
CA ALA A 61 -22.92 20.71 1.77
C ALA A 61 -23.66 21.51 2.85
N LEU A 62 -24.30 20.78 3.78
CA LEU A 62 -25.05 21.38 4.87
C LEU A 62 -24.15 22.08 5.89
N ILE A 63 -22.97 21.54 6.18
CA ILE A 63 -22.01 22.09 7.14
C ILE A 63 -21.17 23.20 6.51
N SER A 64 -20.76 23.05 5.25
CA SER A 64 -19.86 23.99 4.56
C SER A 64 -20.58 25.17 3.91
N GLY A 65 -21.88 25.06 3.67
CA GLY A 65 -22.65 26.07 2.94
C GLY A 65 -22.25 26.26 1.48
N LEU A 66 -21.48 25.29 0.93
CA LEU A 66 -21.03 25.32 -0.46
C LEU A 66 -22.16 24.96 -1.43
N GLU A 67 -22.17 25.63 -2.58
CA GLU A 67 -23.10 25.26 -3.66
C GLU A 67 -22.79 23.87 -4.22
N MET A 68 -23.81 23.21 -4.74
CA MET A 68 -23.72 21.86 -5.33
C MET A 68 -22.67 21.77 -6.45
N ASN A 69 -22.50 22.86 -7.22
CA ASN A 69 -21.54 22.92 -8.32
C ASN A 69 -20.11 22.85 -7.83
N ASP A 70 -19.81 23.57 -6.76
CA ASP A 70 -18.46 23.57 -6.16
C ASP A 70 -18.16 22.22 -5.54
N LEU A 71 -19.15 21.61 -4.89
CA LEU A 71 -19.01 20.28 -4.29
C LEU A 71 -18.70 19.21 -5.34
N MET A 72 -19.35 19.30 -6.51
CA MET A 72 -19.08 18.39 -7.65
C MET A 72 -17.67 18.57 -8.21
N LEU A 73 -17.14 19.79 -8.20
CA LEU A 73 -15.78 20.06 -8.62
C LEU A 73 -14.78 19.39 -7.67
N TYR A 74 -14.96 19.58 -6.36
CA TYR A 74 -14.13 18.93 -5.32
C TYR A 74 -14.22 17.40 -5.38
N HIS A 75 -15.43 16.86 -5.58
CA HIS A 75 -15.63 15.44 -5.76
C HIS A 75 -14.82 14.88 -6.94
N ARG A 76 -14.84 15.55 -8.09
CA ARG A 76 -14.06 15.14 -9.28
C ARG A 76 -12.55 15.17 -9.01
N TRP A 77 -12.05 16.20 -8.34
CA TRP A 77 -10.64 16.30 -7.99
C TRP A 77 -10.22 15.22 -7.02
N LEU A 78 -11.00 15.02 -5.98
CA LEU A 78 -10.72 14.02 -4.96
C LEU A 78 -10.76 12.59 -5.53
N ALA A 79 -11.74 12.30 -6.39
CA ALA A 79 -11.84 11.01 -7.08
C ALA A 79 -10.61 10.74 -7.97
N ARG A 80 -10.10 11.75 -8.67
CA ARG A 80 -8.85 11.62 -9.45
C ARG A 80 -7.64 11.34 -8.56
N MET A 81 -7.55 12.00 -7.41
CA MET A 81 -6.46 11.75 -6.44
C MET A 81 -6.51 10.34 -5.88
N VAL A 82 -7.69 9.83 -5.51
CA VAL A 82 -7.88 8.45 -5.07
C VAL A 82 -7.47 7.47 -6.17
N TRP A 83 -7.92 7.72 -7.40
CA TRP A 83 -7.57 6.89 -8.56
C TRP A 83 -6.06 6.84 -8.78
N LEU A 84 -5.36 7.99 -8.72
CA LEU A 84 -3.91 8.07 -8.87
C LEU A 84 -3.19 7.30 -7.78
N GLN A 85 -3.61 7.44 -6.53
CA GLN A 85 -3.02 6.73 -5.38
C GLN A 85 -3.19 5.21 -5.50
N MET A 86 -4.35 4.74 -5.96
CA MET A 86 -4.60 3.31 -6.21
C MET A 86 -3.70 2.78 -7.32
N ASN A 87 -3.47 3.56 -8.39
CA ASN A 87 -2.53 3.18 -9.45
C ASN A 87 -1.09 3.10 -8.94
N VAL A 88 -0.64 4.06 -8.13
CA VAL A 88 0.70 4.03 -7.52
C VAL A 88 0.87 2.80 -6.64
N HIS A 89 -0.15 2.46 -5.83
CA HIS A 89 -0.17 1.26 -5.01
C HIS A 89 -0.02 0.00 -5.84
N SER A 90 -0.87 -0.17 -6.84
CA SER A 90 -0.88 -1.35 -7.73
C SER A 90 0.43 -1.49 -8.50
N PHE A 91 0.94 -0.38 -9.07
CA PHE A 91 2.18 -0.37 -9.81
C PHE A 91 3.38 -0.73 -8.93
N GLY A 92 3.45 -0.22 -7.71
CA GLY A 92 4.51 -0.55 -6.76
C GLY A 92 4.58 -2.05 -6.47
N TYR A 93 3.45 -2.70 -6.23
CA TYR A 93 3.41 -4.15 -6.01
C TYR A 93 3.74 -4.98 -7.26
N VAL A 94 3.29 -4.55 -8.43
CA VAL A 94 3.65 -5.18 -9.71
C VAL A 94 5.16 -5.10 -9.95
N MET A 95 5.77 -3.94 -9.70
CA MET A 95 7.22 -3.76 -9.82
C MET A 95 8.01 -4.66 -8.85
N ILE A 96 7.58 -4.76 -7.60
CA ILE A 96 8.22 -5.66 -6.62
C ILE A 96 8.10 -7.11 -7.07
N ALA A 97 6.93 -7.52 -7.55
CA ALA A 97 6.69 -8.88 -8.04
C ALA A 97 7.53 -9.20 -9.28
N PHE A 98 7.69 -8.23 -10.17
CA PHE A 98 8.53 -8.34 -11.36
C PHE A 98 10.02 -8.49 -11.01
N LEU A 99 10.54 -7.63 -10.13
CA LEU A 99 11.94 -7.66 -9.69
C LEU A 99 12.30 -8.95 -8.96
N LYS A 100 11.36 -9.56 -8.23
CA LYS A 100 11.57 -10.81 -7.50
C LYS A 100 11.31 -12.08 -8.32
N SER A 101 11.01 -11.96 -9.61
CA SER A 101 10.65 -13.08 -10.49
C SER A 101 9.51 -13.97 -9.97
N HIS A 102 8.72 -13.43 -9.05
CA HIS A 102 7.58 -14.12 -8.43
C HIS A 102 6.25 -13.87 -9.14
N LEU A 103 6.29 -13.16 -10.27
CA LEU A 103 5.10 -12.74 -10.99
C LEU A 103 4.21 -13.93 -11.37
N LEU A 104 4.79 -14.95 -11.99
CA LEU A 104 4.06 -16.16 -12.41
C LEU A 104 3.43 -16.91 -11.23
N ARG A 105 4.11 -16.96 -10.10
CA ARG A 105 3.60 -17.63 -8.89
C ARG A 105 2.45 -16.84 -8.23
N ASN A 106 2.45 -15.53 -8.37
CA ASN A 106 1.41 -14.69 -7.81
C ASN A 106 0.14 -14.65 -8.67
N PHE A 107 0.24 -14.83 -9.98
CA PHE A 107 -0.92 -14.95 -10.85
C PHE A 107 -1.84 -16.15 -10.51
N GLY A 108 -1.31 -17.16 -9.83
CA GLY A 108 -2.13 -18.25 -9.31
C GLY A 108 -3.00 -17.90 -8.11
N LYS A 109 -2.86 -16.72 -7.53
CA LYS A 109 -3.63 -16.29 -6.36
C LYS A 109 -4.81 -15.43 -6.78
N ALA A 110 -6.01 -15.83 -6.38
CA ALA A 110 -7.26 -15.17 -6.77
C ALA A 110 -7.30 -13.66 -6.44
N TYR A 111 -6.80 -13.25 -5.28
CA TYR A 111 -6.79 -11.84 -4.87
C TYR A 111 -5.92 -10.95 -5.77
N TRP A 112 -4.86 -11.50 -6.34
CA TRP A 112 -4.00 -10.79 -7.28
C TRP A 112 -4.72 -10.50 -8.59
N ASN A 113 -5.44 -11.49 -9.12
CA ASN A 113 -6.23 -11.36 -10.34
C ASN A 113 -7.35 -10.33 -10.16
N TRP A 114 -8.05 -10.33 -9.02
CA TRP A 114 -9.06 -9.34 -8.70
C TRP A 114 -8.47 -7.92 -8.63
N GLY A 115 -7.31 -7.74 -8.04
CA GLY A 115 -6.63 -6.45 -8.01
C GLY A 115 -6.30 -5.91 -9.41
N VAL A 116 -5.82 -6.76 -10.31
CA VAL A 116 -5.54 -6.39 -11.70
C VAL A 116 -6.82 -6.04 -12.45
N VAL A 117 -7.89 -6.83 -12.30
CA VAL A 117 -9.19 -6.57 -12.94
C VAL A 117 -9.76 -5.22 -12.51
N VAL A 118 -9.74 -4.92 -11.21
CA VAL A 118 -10.21 -3.63 -10.68
C VAL A 118 -9.39 -2.48 -11.23
N CYS A 119 -8.06 -2.64 -11.31
CA CYS A 119 -7.17 -1.60 -11.84
C CYS A 119 -7.45 -1.31 -13.33
N VAL A 120 -7.61 -2.35 -14.15
CA VAL A 120 -7.92 -2.22 -15.58
C VAL A 120 -9.30 -1.60 -15.79
N TYR A 121 -10.30 -2.08 -15.07
CA TYR A 121 -11.67 -1.55 -15.17
C TYR A 121 -11.77 -0.07 -14.75
N SER A 122 -11.03 0.32 -13.71
CA SER A 122 -10.97 1.71 -13.24
C SER A 122 -10.26 2.66 -14.22
N SER A 123 -9.42 2.11 -15.11
CA SER A 123 -8.68 2.90 -16.12
C SER A 123 -9.45 3.09 -17.44
N SER A 124 -10.54 2.34 -17.62
CA SER A 124 -11.44 2.44 -18.79
C SER A 124 -12.50 3.49 -18.60
#